data_45cdb2745503d194b1ac6a9554a24b4e
#
_entry.id   45cdb2745503d194b1ac6a9554a24b4e
#
_cell.length_a   1.000
_cell.length_b   1.000
_cell.length_c   1.000
_cell.angle_alpha   90.00
_cell.angle_beta   90.00
_cell.angle_gamma   90.00
#
_symmetry.space_group_name_H-M   'P 1'
#
loop_
_entity.id
_entity.type
_entity.pdbx_description
1 polymer ?
#
loop_
_entity_poly.entity_id
_entity_poly.type
_entity_poly.pdbx_seq_one_letter_code
_entity_poly.pdbx_strand_id
1 'polypeptide(L)'
;MNGRKKYKGELYSFFRSERNIGSGGNGAVYDVEFEGDEGFEFPIVAKFFEYGGVDKEKRYNRFKNEIIALNALKGIEGIMEVIDKQCPHVLPQTKDEAWYLMPKAKPYKLNRKRNIYSKILEMLQLARIIQSIHERDKAHRDIKPENILVLNGKLVLSDFGLCWGIGEERLTGLNERVGPNKIMPPELER
;
A
#
# COMPACT_ATOMS: atom_id res chain seq x y z
N MET A 1 2.89 30.43 15.79
CA MET A 1 2.45 29.35 14.89
C MET A 1 3.64 28.43 14.64
N ASN A 2 3.62 27.25 15.23
CA ASN A 2 4.75 26.31 15.17
C ASN A 2 5.00 25.85 13.74
N GLY A 3 6.27 25.90 13.31
CA GLY A 3 6.74 25.60 11.96
C GLY A 3 6.56 24.15 11.50
N ARG A 4 5.34 23.62 11.54
CA ARG A 4 5.02 22.32 10.93
C ARG A 4 5.18 22.42 9.43
N LYS A 5 5.88 21.45 8.84
CA LYS A 5 6.06 21.37 7.39
C LYS A 5 4.71 21.09 6.71
N LYS A 6 4.33 21.95 5.75
CA LYS A 6 3.19 21.76 4.88
C LYS A 6 3.60 20.97 3.66
N TYR A 7 2.82 19.95 3.33
CA TYR A 7 2.96 19.12 2.13
C TYR A 7 1.89 19.55 1.12
N LYS A 8 2.27 19.64 -0.14
CA LYS A 8 1.36 20.04 -1.21
C LYS A 8 1.40 18.98 -2.32
N GLY A 9 0.26 18.38 -2.63
CA GLY A 9 0.05 17.48 -3.75
C GLY A 9 -0.51 18.15 -4.99
N GLU A 10 -1.07 17.33 -5.86
CA GLU A 10 -1.80 17.81 -7.05
C GLU A 10 -3.17 18.38 -6.65
N LEU A 11 -3.83 17.75 -5.68
CA LEU A 11 -5.19 18.09 -5.27
C LEU A 11 -5.27 18.74 -3.89
N TYR A 12 -4.48 18.25 -2.93
CA TYR A 12 -4.61 18.61 -1.52
C TYR A 12 -3.31 19.15 -0.92
N SER A 13 -3.48 19.94 0.16
CA SER A 13 -2.39 20.37 1.03
C SER A 13 -2.67 19.94 2.46
N PHE A 14 -1.67 19.41 3.15
CA PHE A 14 -1.84 18.85 4.48
C PHE A 14 -0.59 19.01 5.35
N PHE A 15 -0.75 18.78 6.66
CA PHE A 15 0.31 18.59 7.63
C PHE A 15 0.31 17.13 8.07
N ARG A 16 1.46 16.53 8.32
CA ARG A 16 1.53 15.18 8.89
C ARG A 16 1.81 15.23 10.39
N SER A 17 1.41 14.17 11.09
CA SER A 17 1.80 13.91 12.48
C SER A 17 3.32 13.73 12.61
N GLU A 18 3.88 14.02 13.79
CA GLU A 18 5.31 13.80 14.06
C GLU A 18 5.66 12.31 14.13
N ARG A 19 4.75 11.50 14.71
CA ARG A 19 4.94 10.06 14.86
C ARG A 19 4.23 9.30 13.75
N ASN A 20 4.90 8.28 13.21
CA ASN A 20 4.24 7.36 12.32
C ASN A 20 3.25 6.45 13.08
N ILE A 21 2.24 5.99 12.39
CA ILE A 21 1.24 5.02 12.87
C ILE A 21 1.50 3.61 12.36
N GLY A 22 2.45 3.47 11.44
CA GLY A 22 2.89 2.21 10.87
C GLY A 22 4.11 2.42 9.98
N SER A 23 4.95 1.39 9.87
CA SER A 23 6.09 1.39 8.96
C SER A 23 6.24 0.02 8.32
N GLY A 24 6.77 -0.01 7.10
CA GLY A 24 7.04 -1.22 6.34
C GLY A 24 8.29 -1.05 5.46
N GLY A 25 8.62 -2.08 4.68
CA GLY A 25 9.85 -2.11 3.89
C GLY A 25 10.05 -0.94 2.92
N ASN A 26 8.97 -0.30 2.48
CA ASN A 26 9.01 0.73 1.45
C ASN A 26 8.56 2.12 1.95
N GLY A 27 8.14 2.27 3.22
CA GLY A 27 7.71 3.57 3.71
C GLY A 27 7.09 3.55 5.10
N ALA A 28 6.77 4.74 5.61
CA ALA A 28 6.10 4.96 6.87
C ALA A 28 4.79 5.73 6.67
N VAL A 29 3.78 5.38 7.46
CA VAL A 29 2.42 5.92 7.39
C VAL A 29 2.21 6.90 8.55
N TYR A 30 1.62 8.05 8.24
CA TYR A 30 1.37 9.14 9.19
C TYR A 30 -0.08 9.59 9.13
N ASP A 31 -0.65 9.95 10.25
CA ASP A 31 -1.90 10.71 10.27
C ASP A 31 -1.68 12.09 9.63
N VAL A 32 -2.71 12.59 8.96
CA VAL A 32 -2.69 13.90 8.31
C VAL A 32 -3.80 14.80 8.82
N GLU A 33 -3.55 16.10 8.74
CA GLU A 33 -4.48 17.16 9.06
C GLU A 33 -4.54 18.13 7.88
N PHE A 34 -5.73 18.37 7.36
CA PHE A 34 -5.99 19.32 6.28
C PHE A 34 -6.27 20.71 6.87
N GLU A 35 -6.11 21.77 6.06
CA GLU A 35 -6.40 23.13 6.50
C GLU A 35 -7.90 23.44 6.59
N GLY A 36 -8.73 22.63 5.92
CA GLY A 36 -10.18 22.76 5.87
C GLY A 36 -10.87 21.42 5.99
N ASP A 37 -12.20 21.44 5.91
CA ASP A 37 -13.01 20.24 5.78
C ASP A 37 -13.04 19.83 4.29
N GLU A 38 -12.28 18.83 3.95
CA GLU A 38 -12.19 18.30 2.57
C GLU A 38 -13.34 17.32 2.24
N GLY A 39 -14.28 17.12 3.18
CA GLY A 39 -15.47 16.29 2.98
C GLY A 39 -15.19 14.80 2.81
N PHE A 40 -14.06 14.29 3.32
CA PHE A 40 -13.77 12.85 3.26
C PHE A 40 -14.71 12.07 4.18
N GLU A 41 -15.29 10.98 3.68
CA GLU A 41 -16.15 10.08 4.45
C GLU A 41 -15.40 9.31 5.55
N PHE A 42 -14.06 9.24 5.46
CA PHE A 42 -13.19 8.51 6.38
C PHE A 42 -11.87 9.25 6.60
N PRO A 43 -11.19 8.98 7.73
CA PRO A 43 -9.88 9.56 7.98
C PRO A 43 -8.88 9.19 6.88
N ILE A 44 -8.01 10.14 6.54
CA ILE A 44 -6.96 9.99 5.53
C ILE A 44 -5.61 9.88 6.26
N VAL A 45 -4.71 9.14 5.65
CA VAL A 45 -3.31 9.01 6.05
C VAL A 45 -2.39 9.23 4.87
N ALA A 46 -1.13 9.57 5.14
CA ALA A 46 -0.09 9.69 4.13
C ALA A 46 0.97 8.59 4.32
N LYS A 47 1.28 7.85 3.27
CA LYS A 47 2.44 6.97 3.24
C LYS A 47 3.60 7.71 2.59
N PHE A 48 4.69 7.86 3.33
CA PHE A 48 5.93 8.50 2.89
C PHE A 48 6.98 7.46 2.57
N PHE A 49 7.74 7.66 1.51
CA PHE A 49 8.93 6.87 1.25
C PHE A 49 9.99 7.13 2.32
N GLU A 50 10.51 6.07 2.92
CA GLU A 50 11.62 6.17 3.87
C GLU A 50 12.96 6.19 3.13
N TYR A 51 13.60 7.36 3.12
CA TYR A 51 14.85 7.61 2.42
C TYR A 51 16.08 6.85 2.98
N GLY A 52 16.03 6.36 4.22
CA GLY A 52 17.13 5.67 4.88
C GLY A 52 17.33 4.21 4.46
N GLY A 53 18.49 3.63 4.79
CA GLY A 53 18.79 2.21 4.62
C GLY A 53 19.55 1.84 3.34
N VAL A 54 19.81 0.54 3.18
CA VAL A 54 20.45 -0.03 1.98
C VAL A 54 19.43 -0.14 0.83
N ASP A 55 19.93 -0.28 -0.41
CA ASP A 55 19.12 -0.48 -1.63
C ASP A 55 18.01 0.56 -1.84
N LYS A 56 18.33 1.85 -1.58
CA LYS A 56 17.38 2.96 -1.68
C LYS A 56 16.67 3.01 -3.03
N GLU A 57 17.38 2.82 -4.11
CA GLU A 57 16.83 2.87 -5.47
C GLU A 57 15.83 1.74 -5.70
N LYS A 58 16.16 0.52 -5.29
CA LYS A 58 15.24 -0.62 -5.37
C LYS A 58 13.98 -0.40 -4.53
N ARG A 59 14.12 0.13 -3.31
CA ARG A 59 12.99 0.46 -2.43
C ARG A 59 12.13 1.57 -3.02
N TYR A 60 12.76 2.59 -3.64
CA TYR A 60 12.03 3.66 -4.29
C TYR A 60 11.28 3.16 -5.52
N ASN A 61 11.89 2.29 -6.32
CA ASN A 61 11.22 1.66 -7.45
C ASN A 61 10.00 0.84 -7.00
N ARG A 62 10.08 0.12 -5.88
CA ARG A 62 8.93 -0.57 -5.29
C ARG A 62 7.84 0.41 -4.82
N PHE A 63 8.23 1.54 -4.21
CA PHE A 63 7.29 2.59 -3.80
C PHE A 63 6.57 3.21 -5.01
N LYS A 64 7.29 3.52 -6.08
CA LYS A 64 6.70 3.98 -7.35
C LYS A 64 5.76 2.95 -7.95
N ASN A 65 6.22 1.69 -8.01
CA ASN A 65 5.41 0.59 -8.54
C ASN A 65 4.10 0.40 -7.77
N GLU A 66 4.14 0.56 -6.45
CA GLU A 66 2.93 0.51 -5.61
C GLU A 66 1.90 1.56 -6.06
N ILE A 67 2.32 2.81 -6.24
CA ILE A 67 1.43 3.89 -6.70
C ILE A 67 0.89 3.61 -8.11
N ILE A 68 1.74 3.14 -9.03
CA ILE A 68 1.35 2.79 -10.40
C ILE A 68 0.31 1.66 -10.39
N ALA A 69 0.58 0.60 -9.63
CA ALA A 69 -0.32 -0.55 -9.53
C ALA A 69 -1.68 -0.17 -8.92
N LEU A 70 -1.67 0.61 -7.83
CA LEU A 70 -2.90 1.08 -7.19
C LEU A 70 -3.73 1.96 -8.15
N ASN A 71 -3.10 2.84 -8.92
CA ASN A 71 -3.80 3.64 -9.92
C ASN A 71 -4.37 2.79 -11.06
N ALA A 72 -3.64 1.78 -11.53
CA ALA A 72 -4.11 0.87 -12.57
C ALA A 72 -5.29 -0.01 -12.10
N LEU A 73 -5.39 -0.26 -10.81
CA LEU A 73 -6.45 -1.05 -10.17
C LEU A 73 -7.53 -0.16 -9.54
N LYS A 74 -7.51 1.15 -9.77
CA LYS A 74 -8.48 2.11 -9.22
C LYS A 74 -9.92 1.69 -9.54
N GLY A 75 -10.80 1.81 -8.54
CA GLY A 75 -12.22 1.47 -8.65
C GLY A 75 -12.54 0.00 -8.44
N ILE A 76 -11.56 -0.87 -8.24
CA ILE A 76 -11.80 -2.27 -7.85
C ILE A 76 -12.06 -2.32 -6.34
N GLU A 77 -13.20 -2.91 -5.96
CA GLU A 77 -13.54 -3.10 -4.56
C GLU A 77 -12.48 -3.97 -3.85
N GLY A 78 -12.05 -3.54 -2.67
CA GLY A 78 -11.04 -4.24 -1.90
C GLY A 78 -9.59 -3.90 -2.27
N ILE A 79 -9.38 -2.89 -3.10
CA ILE A 79 -8.05 -2.32 -3.39
C ILE A 79 -7.92 -0.97 -2.68
N MET A 80 -6.78 -0.71 -2.05
CA MET A 80 -6.50 0.59 -1.43
C MET A 80 -6.44 1.68 -2.50
N GLU A 81 -7.13 2.79 -2.27
CA GLU A 81 -7.16 3.91 -3.21
C GLU A 81 -6.03 4.91 -2.94
N VAL A 82 -5.41 5.42 -4.00
CA VAL A 82 -4.54 6.61 -3.95
C VAL A 82 -5.40 7.84 -4.21
N ILE A 83 -5.49 8.73 -3.22
CA ILE A 83 -6.29 9.97 -3.26
C ILE A 83 -5.51 11.09 -3.91
N ASP A 84 -4.25 11.27 -3.48
CA ASP A 84 -3.32 12.27 -4.00
C ASP A 84 -1.90 11.80 -3.79
N LYS A 85 -0.94 12.37 -4.51
CA LYS A 85 0.45 11.92 -4.43
C LYS A 85 1.43 13.03 -4.80
N GLN A 86 2.65 12.87 -4.31
CA GLN A 86 3.86 13.47 -4.85
C GLN A 86 4.88 12.35 -5.01
N CYS A 87 5.27 12.05 -6.24
CA CYS A 87 6.18 10.94 -6.54
C CYS A 87 7.12 11.32 -7.69
N PRO A 88 8.31 11.86 -7.40
CA PRO A 88 9.30 12.21 -8.39
C PRO A 88 9.71 11.03 -9.28
N HIS A 89 10.04 11.28 -10.55
CA HIS A 89 10.51 10.23 -11.45
C HIS A 89 11.83 9.62 -11.02
N VAL A 90 12.73 10.44 -10.45
CA VAL A 90 14.03 10.04 -9.94
C VAL A 90 14.02 9.87 -8.42
N LEU A 91 14.99 9.11 -7.90
CA LEU A 91 15.13 8.93 -6.46
C LEU A 91 15.24 10.28 -5.76
N PRO A 92 14.37 10.58 -4.77
CA PRO A 92 14.48 11.80 -3.98
C PRO A 92 15.84 11.96 -3.31
N GLN A 93 16.31 13.19 -3.20
CA GLN A 93 17.58 13.49 -2.53
C GLN A 93 17.41 13.71 -1.03
N THR A 94 16.22 14.08 -0.61
CA THR A 94 15.89 14.33 0.80
C THR A 94 14.66 13.52 1.25
N LYS A 95 14.45 13.52 2.57
CA LYS A 95 13.24 12.94 3.15
C LYS A 95 12.00 13.71 2.71
N ASP A 96 10.87 13.03 2.74
CA ASP A 96 9.55 13.63 2.59
C ASP A 96 9.24 14.23 1.20
N GLU A 97 10.00 13.87 0.19
CA GLU A 97 9.75 14.32 -1.19
C GLU A 97 8.83 13.37 -1.97
N ALA A 98 8.66 12.14 -1.50
CA ALA A 98 7.77 11.17 -2.12
C ALA A 98 6.76 10.64 -1.10
N TRP A 99 5.47 10.77 -1.42
CA TRP A 99 4.36 10.33 -0.58
C TRP A 99 3.08 10.16 -1.41
N TYR A 100 2.11 9.48 -0.83
CA TYR A 100 0.74 9.46 -1.33
C TYR A 100 -0.28 9.42 -0.18
N LEU A 101 -1.47 9.97 -0.43
CA LEU A 101 -2.63 9.95 0.46
C LEU A 101 -3.50 8.75 0.18
N MET A 102 -4.02 8.13 1.23
CA MET A 102 -4.93 6.99 1.16
C MET A 102 -5.90 6.97 2.34
N PRO A 103 -7.04 6.26 2.24
CA PRO A 103 -7.92 6.04 3.38
C PRO A 103 -7.22 5.34 4.54
N LYS A 104 -7.52 5.74 5.77
CA LYS A 104 -7.00 5.09 6.99
C LYS A 104 -7.73 3.77 7.22
N ALA A 105 -7.09 2.67 6.91
CA ALA A 105 -7.59 1.33 7.22
C ALA A 105 -6.96 0.76 8.49
N LYS A 106 -7.63 -0.21 9.11
CA LYS A 106 -7.15 -0.91 10.30
C LYS A 106 -6.49 -2.23 9.89
N PRO A 107 -5.41 -2.68 10.56
CA PRO A 107 -4.85 -4.01 10.34
C PRO A 107 -5.92 -5.10 10.53
N TYR A 108 -5.99 -6.05 9.59
CA TYR A 108 -6.84 -7.22 9.77
C TYR A 108 -6.30 -8.08 10.91
N LYS A 109 -7.21 -8.46 11.82
CA LYS A 109 -6.88 -9.35 12.95
C LYS A 109 -7.72 -10.61 12.86
N LEU A 110 -7.06 -11.73 12.61
CA LEU A 110 -7.74 -13.02 12.61
C LEU A 110 -8.35 -13.29 13.99
N ASN A 111 -9.66 -13.30 14.06
CA ASN A 111 -10.37 -13.67 15.28
C ASN A 111 -10.64 -15.18 15.30
N ARG A 112 -9.83 -15.93 16.06
CA ARG A 112 -9.96 -17.39 16.19
C ARG A 112 -11.32 -17.85 16.76
N LYS A 113 -11.98 -16.98 17.54
CA LYS A 113 -13.31 -17.26 18.16
C LYS A 113 -14.49 -17.05 17.20
N ARG A 114 -14.29 -16.43 16.02
CA ARG A 114 -15.35 -16.32 15.00
C ARG A 114 -15.74 -17.70 14.49
N ASN A 115 -17.03 -17.84 14.18
CA ASN A 115 -17.56 -19.06 13.58
C ASN A 115 -16.95 -19.32 12.20
N ILE A 116 -17.03 -20.55 11.74
CA ILE A 116 -16.43 -20.99 10.48
C ILE A 116 -17.03 -20.27 9.27
N TYR A 117 -18.34 -19.98 9.29
CA TYR A 117 -19.00 -19.29 8.18
C TYR A 117 -18.45 -17.89 7.96
N SER A 118 -18.22 -17.11 9.04
CA SER A 118 -17.61 -15.77 8.94
C SER A 118 -16.20 -15.84 8.35
N LYS A 119 -15.41 -16.85 8.72
CA LYS A 119 -14.06 -17.04 8.17
C LYS A 119 -14.10 -17.39 6.68
N ILE A 120 -15.03 -18.26 6.27
CA ILE A 120 -15.24 -18.62 4.86
C ILE A 120 -15.65 -17.37 4.06
N LEU A 121 -16.54 -16.53 4.57
CA LEU A 121 -16.95 -15.30 3.89
C LEU A 121 -15.78 -14.32 3.71
N GLU A 122 -14.93 -14.16 4.72
CA GLU A 122 -13.72 -13.35 4.63
C GLU A 122 -12.74 -13.91 3.57
N MET A 123 -12.56 -15.22 3.53
CA MET A 123 -11.70 -15.87 2.53
C MET A 123 -12.28 -15.72 1.11
N LEU A 124 -13.60 -15.84 0.95
CA LEU A 124 -14.26 -15.60 -0.34
C LEU A 124 -14.13 -14.15 -0.78
N GLN A 125 -14.24 -13.18 0.14
CA GLN A 125 -14.00 -11.78 -0.17
C GLN A 125 -12.56 -11.57 -0.66
N LEU A 126 -11.57 -12.11 0.04
CA LEU A 126 -10.16 -12.03 -0.36
C LEU A 126 -9.94 -12.67 -1.74
N ALA A 127 -10.51 -13.85 -1.98
CA ALA A 127 -10.39 -14.54 -3.28
C ALA A 127 -10.98 -13.72 -4.43
N ARG A 128 -12.11 -13.03 -4.23
CA ARG A 128 -12.70 -12.14 -5.22
C ARG A 128 -11.82 -10.93 -5.51
N ILE A 129 -11.20 -10.33 -4.49
CA ILE A 129 -10.24 -9.22 -4.68
C ILE A 129 -9.07 -9.70 -5.54
N ILE A 130 -8.50 -10.88 -5.23
CA ILE A 130 -7.39 -11.45 -5.99
C ILE A 130 -7.80 -11.76 -7.43
N GLN A 131 -8.99 -12.33 -7.64
CA GLN A 131 -9.55 -12.58 -8.97
C GLN A 131 -9.63 -11.29 -9.78
N SER A 132 -10.16 -10.20 -9.20
CA SER A 132 -10.27 -8.91 -9.90
C SER A 132 -8.91 -8.30 -10.25
N ILE A 133 -7.85 -8.57 -9.47
CA ILE A 133 -6.47 -8.19 -9.81
C ILE A 133 -5.98 -9.01 -11.01
N HIS A 134 -6.22 -10.33 -11.02
CA HIS A 134 -5.82 -11.22 -12.11
C HIS A 134 -6.56 -10.91 -13.42
N GLU A 135 -7.82 -10.52 -13.37
CA GLU A 135 -8.61 -10.06 -14.53
C GLU A 135 -8.06 -8.77 -15.18
N ARG A 136 -7.15 -8.07 -14.50
CA ARG A 136 -6.39 -6.93 -15.03
C ARG A 136 -4.96 -7.32 -15.41
N ASP A 137 -4.69 -8.62 -15.62
CA ASP A 137 -3.37 -9.16 -15.96
C ASP A 137 -2.27 -8.79 -14.95
N LYS A 138 -2.65 -8.61 -13.68
CA LYS A 138 -1.71 -8.29 -12.60
C LYS A 138 -1.69 -9.36 -11.52
N ALA A 139 -0.57 -9.46 -10.82
CA ALA A 139 -0.40 -10.32 -9.65
C ALA A 139 0.19 -9.52 -8.50
N HIS A 140 -0.40 -9.63 -7.31
CA HIS A 140 0.04 -8.88 -6.12
C HIS A 140 1.42 -9.32 -5.63
N ARG A 141 1.68 -10.63 -5.60
CA ARG A 141 2.95 -11.29 -5.26
C ARG A 141 3.45 -11.13 -3.81
N ASP A 142 2.68 -10.48 -2.94
CA ASP A 142 3.02 -10.34 -1.51
C ASP A 142 1.76 -10.40 -0.63
N ILE A 143 0.90 -11.43 -0.89
CA ILE A 143 -0.30 -11.62 -0.07
C ILE A 143 0.11 -12.25 1.26
N LYS A 144 -0.09 -11.50 2.34
CA LYS A 144 0.19 -11.92 3.72
C LYS A 144 -0.72 -11.15 4.68
N PRO A 145 -0.90 -11.62 5.93
CA PRO A 145 -1.81 -10.98 6.89
C PRO A 145 -1.54 -9.48 7.12
N GLU A 146 -0.26 -9.07 7.06
CA GLU A 146 0.16 -7.68 7.26
C GLU A 146 -0.33 -6.74 6.15
N ASN A 147 -0.55 -7.28 4.95
CA ASN A 147 -1.00 -6.54 3.78
C ASN A 147 -2.53 -6.61 3.60
N ILE A 148 -3.23 -7.31 4.51
CA ILE A 148 -4.69 -7.34 4.56
C ILE A 148 -5.15 -6.36 5.62
N LEU A 149 -5.94 -5.37 5.22
CA LEU A 149 -6.48 -4.34 6.09
C LEU A 149 -8.01 -4.40 6.08
N VAL A 150 -8.63 -3.63 6.96
CA VAL A 150 -10.09 -3.45 7.04
C VAL A 150 -10.42 -1.97 6.91
N LEU A 151 -11.19 -1.62 5.89
CA LEU A 151 -11.75 -0.29 5.67
C LEU A 151 -13.28 -0.39 5.66
N ASN A 152 -13.94 0.33 6.53
CA ASN A 152 -15.42 0.31 6.66
C ASN A 152 -16.02 -1.10 6.77
N GLY A 153 -15.36 -1.99 7.51
CA GLY A 153 -15.83 -3.37 7.73
C GLY A 153 -15.54 -4.35 6.59
N LYS A 154 -14.95 -3.89 5.48
CA LYS A 154 -14.57 -4.73 4.33
C LYS A 154 -13.07 -4.95 4.29
N LEU A 155 -12.64 -6.12 3.79
CA LEU A 155 -11.22 -6.38 3.55
C LEU A 155 -10.72 -5.53 2.37
N VAL A 156 -9.52 -4.99 2.54
CA VAL A 156 -8.78 -4.31 1.47
C VAL A 156 -7.33 -4.80 1.45
N LEU A 157 -6.77 -4.95 0.25
CA LEU A 157 -5.36 -5.25 0.05
C LEU A 157 -4.55 -3.95 -0.05
N SER A 158 -3.36 -3.99 0.51
CA SER A 158 -2.35 -2.91 0.51
C SER A 158 -0.98 -3.46 0.15
N ASP A 159 0.00 -2.57 -0.03
CA ASP A 159 1.40 -2.87 -0.35
C ASP A 159 1.57 -3.61 -1.70
N PHE A 160 1.26 -2.91 -2.77
CA PHE A 160 1.42 -3.36 -4.15
C PHE A 160 2.83 -3.15 -4.72
N GLY A 161 3.83 -2.92 -3.86
CA GLY A 161 5.22 -2.67 -4.29
C GLY A 161 5.88 -3.81 -5.08
N LEU A 162 5.39 -5.03 -4.92
CA LEU A 162 5.81 -6.21 -5.68
C LEU A 162 4.82 -6.62 -6.78
N CYS A 163 3.76 -5.83 -7.00
CA CYS A 163 2.80 -6.10 -8.05
C CYS A 163 3.47 -6.12 -9.42
N TRP A 164 3.07 -7.09 -10.23
CA TRP A 164 3.61 -7.28 -11.57
C TRP A 164 2.49 -7.59 -12.55
N GLY A 165 2.64 -7.12 -13.79
CA GLY A 165 1.71 -7.38 -14.89
C GLY A 165 2.37 -8.13 -16.04
N ILE A 166 1.56 -8.81 -16.86
CA ILE A 166 2.01 -9.48 -18.08
C ILE A 166 2.58 -8.42 -19.02
N GLY A 167 3.82 -8.62 -19.49
CA GLY A 167 4.49 -7.68 -20.40
C GLY A 167 5.21 -6.51 -19.71
N GLU A 168 5.15 -6.39 -18.39
CA GLU A 168 5.93 -5.39 -17.63
C GLU A 168 7.37 -5.90 -17.39
N GLU A 169 8.34 -4.97 -17.37
CA GLU A 169 9.70 -5.31 -16.94
C GLU A 169 9.71 -5.75 -15.47
N ARG A 170 10.42 -6.83 -15.17
CA ARG A 170 10.55 -7.32 -13.81
C ARG A 170 11.40 -6.37 -12.99
N LEU A 171 10.85 -5.81 -11.91
CA LEU A 171 11.60 -5.05 -10.91
C LEU A 171 12.50 -5.94 -10.03
N THR A 172 12.38 -7.25 -10.18
CA THR A 172 13.12 -8.28 -9.42
C THR A 172 13.96 -9.09 -10.37
N GLY A 173 15.24 -9.35 -10.01
CA GLY A 173 16.11 -10.22 -10.80
C GLY A 173 15.54 -11.62 -11.02
N LEU A 174 15.97 -12.31 -12.08
CA LEU A 174 15.49 -13.65 -12.46
C LEU A 174 15.62 -14.68 -11.32
N ASN A 175 16.59 -14.50 -10.42
CA ASN A 175 16.87 -15.37 -9.27
C ASN A 175 16.46 -14.75 -7.93
N GLU A 176 15.74 -13.64 -7.94
CA GLU A 176 15.28 -13.01 -6.70
C GLU A 176 13.98 -13.69 -6.23
N ARG A 177 14.01 -14.23 -5.02
CA ARG A 177 12.81 -14.75 -4.37
C ARG A 177 11.84 -13.61 -4.09
N VAL A 178 10.61 -13.74 -4.58
CA VAL A 178 9.55 -12.75 -4.42
C VAL A 178 8.39 -13.40 -3.69
N GLY A 179 7.96 -12.74 -2.63
CA GLY A 179 6.83 -13.20 -1.82
C GLY A 179 7.20 -13.41 -0.35
N PRO A 180 6.22 -13.69 0.49
CA PRO A 180 6.41 -13.84 1.93
C PRO A 180 7.06 -15.19 2.24
N ASN A 181 8.31 -15.18 2.70
CA ASN A 181 9.16 -16.36 2.95
C ASN A 181 8.53 -17.48 3.81
N LYS A 182 7.56 -17.13 4.67
CA LYS A 182 6.95 -18.10 5.61
C LYS A 182 5.69 -18.80 5.07
N ILE A 183 5.12 -18.33 3.97
CA ILE A 183 3.87 -18.85 3.39
C ILE A 183 3.98 -19.08 1.89
N MET A 184 5.22 -19.15 1.40
CA MET A 184 5.50 -19.44 0.00
C MET A 184 5.21 -20.93 -0.28
N PRO A 185 4.49 -21.26 -1.36
CA PRO A 185 4.25 -22.65 -1.71
C PRO A 185 5.57 -23.35 -2.08
N PRO A 186 5.70 -24.68 -1.79
CA PRO A 186 6.95 -25.42 -1.94
C PRO A 186 7.57 -25.36 -3.35
N GLU A 187 6.74 -25.25 -4.38
CA GLU A 187 7.17 -25.13 -5.78
C GLU A 187 7.91 -23.82 -6.09
N LEU A 188 7.73 -22.77 -5.26
CA LEU A 188 8.43 -21.49 -5.36
C LEU A 188 9.64 -21.37 -4.44
N GLU A 189 9.92 -22.38 -3.61
CA GLU A 189 11.08 -22.41 -2.71
C GLU A 189 12.38 -22.86 -3.40
N ARG A 190 12.34 -23.23 -4.68
CA ARG A 190 13.48 -23.76 -5.48
C ARG A 190 14.28 -22.67 -6.17
#